data_e1770cf3eb562304d77cc38d7aff3bfa
#
_entry.id   e1770cf3eb562304d77cc38d7aff3bfa
#
_cell.length_a   1.000
_cell.length_b   1.000
_cell.length_c   1.000
_cell.angle_alpha   90.00
_cell.angle_beta   90.00
_cell.angle_gamma   90.00
#
_symmetry.space_group_name_H-M   'P 1'
#
loop_
_entity.id
_entity.type
_entity.pdbx_description
1 polymer ?
#
loop_
_entity_poly.entity_id
_entity_poly.type
_entity_poly.pdbx_seq_one_letter_code
_entity_poly.pdbx_strand_id
1 'polypeptide(L)'
;VNRDIRLYASVFMPPLGTFEGQTYNGVTYDCFNGANTNDSYNRYTRFNGYCPKKGFDPSVLNSNLLQSYEYTPIFRYAEVLLSYLEAVNEASPSSVTQALLDLTINDVRDRVGLPPYSMVDLSSQDIVREAVRKERRVELAFEGLRYFDILRWGTASELLNHTFTGVKLSDNPDDRNYRGAGSTASAVDENLYYQFEKREWAPYNRYFPIPQGDMNINKNLIQNDGY
;
A
#
# COMPACT_ATOMS: atom_id res chain seq x y z
N VAL A 1 -18.83 -8.68 2.07
CA VAL A 1 -18.06 -7.83 1.16
C VAL A 1 -17.06 -8.71 0.45
N ASN A 2 -17.20 -8.84 -0.88
CA ASN A 2 -16.33 -9.70 -1.69
C ASN A 2 -15.00 -8.96 -1.99
N ARG A 3 -14.09 -8.94 -1.02
CA ARG A 3 -12.76 -8.33 -1.16
C ARG A 3 -11.66 -9.35 -0.87
N ASP A 4 -10.48 -9.10 -1.39
CA ASP A 4 -9.29 -9.89 -1.11
C ASP A 4 -9.03 -9.94 0.42
N ILE A 5 -8.87 -11.14 0.95
CA ILE A 5 -8.68 -11.37 2.39
C ILE A 5 -7.40 -10.69 2.94
N ARG A 6 -6.40 -10.48 2.08
CA ARG A 6 -5.15 -9.80 2.44
C ARG A 6 -5.37 -8.34 2.85
N LEU A 7 -6.46 -7.71 2.41
CA LEU A 7 -6.82 -6.38 2.90
C LEU A 7 -6.97 -6.39 4.42
N TYR A 8 -7.72 -7.36 4.95
CA TYR A 8 -7.97 -7.48 6.39
C TYR A 8 -6.76 -7.96 7.20
N ALA A 9 -5.82 -8.64 6.52
CA ALA A 9 -4.55 -9.03 7.13
C ALA A 9 -3.52 -7.88 7.17
N SER A 10 -3.65 -6.93 6.24
CA SER A 10 -2.64 -5.88 6.04
C SER A 10 -3.02 -4.53 6.66
N VAL A 11 -4.32 -4.28 6.87
CA VAL A 11 -4.86 -2.99 7.32
C VAL A 11 -5.92 -3.21 8.38
N PHE A 12 -5.90 -2.41 9.43
CA PHE A 12 -7.05 -2.28 10.33
C PHE A 12 -8.17 -1.55 9.60
N MET A 13 -9.30 -2.23 9.43
CA MET A 13 -10.46 -1.69 8.73
C MET A 13 -11.44 -1.12 9.73
N PRO A 14 -11.83 0.16 9.59
CA PRO A 14 -12.92 0.73 10.37
C PRO A 14 -14.27 0.15 9.93
N PRO A 15 -15.34 0.36 10.70
CA PRO A 15 -16.69 0.10 10.23
C PRO A 15 -16.99 0.87 8.95
N LEU A 16 -17.51 0.17 7.92
CA LEU A 16 -17.83 0.76 6.62
C LEU A 16 -19.14 0.14 6.10
N GLY A 17 -20.20 0.90 6.06
CA GLY A 17 -21.52 0.39 5.68
C GLY A 17 -21.97 -0.76 6.57
N THR A 18 -22.16 -1.96 6.01
CA THR A 18 -22.52 -3.17 6.79
C THR A 18 -21.33 -3.90 7.42
N PHE A 19 -20.11 -3.44 7.19
CA PHE A 19 -18.92 -4.01 7.79
C PHE A 19 -18.71 -3.45 9.20
N GLU A 20 -18.68 -4.31 10.22
CA GLU A 20 -18.60 -3.91 11.64
C GLU A 20 -17.21 -3.43 12.09
N GLY A 21 -16.21 -3.49 11.20
CA GLY A 21 -14.82 -3.20 11.53
C GLY A 21 -14.08 -4.39 12.13
N GLN A 22 -12.78 -4.21 12.37
CA GLN A 22 -11.95 -5.23 12.99
C GLN A 22 -11.75 -4.95 14.47
N THR A 23 -11.85 -6.02 15.27
CA THR A 23 -11.67 -5.95 16.71
C THR A 23 -10.29 -6.44 17.11
N TYR A 24 -9.64 -5.71 18.00
CA TYR A 24 -8.37 -6.05 18.61
C TYR A 24 -8.49 -5.89 20.14
N ASN A 25 -8.14 -6.93 20.90
CA ASN A 25 -8.27 -6.95 22.35
C ASN A 25 -9.66 -6.51 22.87
N GLY A 26 -10.73 -6.90 22.17
CA GLY A 26 -12.10 -6.53 22.53
C GLY A 26 -12.51 -5.11 22.15
N VAL A 27 -11.63 -4.35 21.50
CA VAL A 27 -11.91 -2.99 21.02
C VAL A 27 -11.99 -3.01 19.49
N THR A 28 -13.12 -2.57 18.94
CA THR A 28 -13.29 -2.41 17.50
C THR A 28 -12.52 -1.17 17.05
N TYR A 29 -11.67 -1.33 16.03
CA TYR A 29 -11.01 -0.19 15.40
C TYR A 29 -12.04 0.70 14.72
N ASP A 30 -12.13 1.94 15.14
CA ASP A 30 -13.05 2.94 14.59
C ASP A 30 -12.34 4.29 14.42
N CYS A 31 -11.90 4.58 13.22
CA CYS A 31 -11.25 5.85 12.91
C CYS A 31 -12.22 7.04 12.93
N PHE A 32 -13.55 6.79 12.99
CA PHE A 32 -14.58 7.82 13.00
C PHE A 32 -15.07 8.17 14.40
N ASN A 33 -14.79 7.34 15.39
CA ASN A 33 -15.25 7.56 16.76
C ASN A 33 -14.31 8.49 17.52
N GLY A 34 -14.66 9.76 17.61
CA GLY A 34 -13.91 10.76 18.37
C GLY A 34 -13.84 10.53 19.88
N ALA A 35 -14.58 9.56 20.43
CA ALA A 35 -14.53 9.19 21.85
C ALA A 35 -13.32 8.31 22.15
N ASN A 36 -12.81 7.56 21.19
CA ASN A 36 -11.60 6.77 21.32
C ASN A 36 -10.41 7.52 20.77
N THR A 37 -9.72 8.26 21.63
CA THR A 37 -8.57 9.10 21.23
C THR A 37 -7.37 8.34 20.69
N ASN A 38 -7.31 7.02 20.86
CA ASN A 38 -6.22 6.18 20.39
C ASN A 38 -6.45 5.69 18.95
N ASP A 39 -7.70 5.42 18.59
CA ASP A 39 -8.09 4.94 17.25
C ASP A 39 -8.56 6.09 16.37
N SER A 40 -8.88 7.24 17.00
CA SER A 40 -9.44 8.36 16.28
C SER A 40 -8.47 8.86 15.22
N TYR A 41 -9.01 9.19 14.09
CA TYR A 41 -8.45 9.96 12.99
C TYR A 41 -7.50 11.09 13.42
N ASN A 42 -7.51 11.45 14.68
CA ASN A 42 -6.94 12.67 15.23
C ASN A 42 -5.43 12.58 15.55
N ARG A 43 -4.81 11.43 15.72
CA ARG A 43 -3.43 11.37 16.21
C ARG A 43 -2.46 10.48 15.41
N TYR A 44 -2.87 9.30 15.00
CA TYR A 44 -2.00 8.32 14.36
C TYR A 44 -2.46 7.89 12.96
N THR A 45 -3.76 8.02 12.69
CA THR A 45 -4.38 7.71 11.39
C THR A 45 -4.74 8.98 10.62
N ARG A 46 -4.13 10.08 10.97
CA ARG A 46 -4.47 11.46 10.60
C ARG A 46 -4.80 11.69 9.14
N PHE A 47 -4.27 10.88 8.27
CA PHE A 47 -4.19 11.29 6.88
C PHE A 47 -5.07 10.48 5.95
N ASN A 48 -5.42 9.24 6.32
CA ASN A 48 -6.20 8.41 5.41
C ASN A 48 -7.29 7.56 6.06
N GLY A 49 -7.38 7.53 7.39
CA GLY A 49 -8.36 6.74 8.14
C GLY A 49 -8.07 5.23 8.17
N TYR A 50 -6.98 4.78 7.59
CA TYR A 50 -6.54 3.39 7.62
C TYR A 50 -5.25 3.27 8.39
N CYS A 51 -5.11 2.19 9.17
CA CYS A 51 -3.90 1.92 9.95
C CYS A 51 -3.25 0.61 9.45
N PRO A 52 -1.95 0.61 9.15
CA PRO A 52 -1.23 -0.62 8.84
C PRO A 52 -1.33 -1.63 9.97
N LYS A 53 -1.57 -2.91 9.62
CA LYS A 53 -1.67 -4.04 10.54
C LYS A 53 -0.59 -5.08 10.29
N LYS A 54 -0.09 -5.16 9.07
CA LYS A 54 0.90 -6.16 8.67
C LYS A 54 2.18 -6.03 9.50
N GLY A 55 2.64 -7.14 10.05
CA GLY A 55 3.78 -7.17 10.98
C GLY A 55 3.42 -6.91 12.45
N PHE A 56 2.19 -6.52 12.74
CA PHE A 56 1.74 -6.28 14.10
C PHE A 56 1.48 -7.60 14.83
N ASP A 57 2.05 -7.73 16.04
CA ASP A 57 1.81 -8.87 16.91
C ASP A 57 0.59 -8.64 17.81
N PRO A 58 -0.54 -9.33 17.57
CA PRO A 58 -1.76 -9.13 18.35
C PRO A 58 -1.64 -9.63 19.80
N SER A 59 -0.60 -10.36 20.16
CA SER A 59 -0.39 -10.84 21.52
C SER A 59 0.23 -9.79 22.45
N VAL A 60 0.78 -8.71 21.88
CA VAL A 60 1.44 -7.66 22.65
C VAL A 60 0.39 -6.65 23.15
N LEU A 61 0.35 -6.48 24.48
CA LEU A 61 -0.50 -5.48 25.12
C LEU A 61 0.03 -4.05 24.82
N ASN A 62 -0.86 -3.07 24.71
CA ASN A 62 -0.53 -1.67 24.46
C ASN A 62 0.53 -1.09 25.42
N SER A 63 0.61 -1.61 26.64
CA SER A 63 1.64 -1.22 27.61
C SER A 63 3.05 -1.69 27.28
N ASN A 64 3.18 -2.68 26.38
CA ASN A 64 4.45 -3.37 26.10
C ASN A 64 4.87 -3.26 24.62
N LEU A 65 4.37 -2.28 23.88
CA LEU A 65 4.67 -2.10 22.44
C LEU A 65 6.18 -2.04 22.12
N LEU A 66 6.98 -1.54 23.06
CA LEU A 66 8.45 -1.52 22.92
C LEU A 66 9.12 -2.87 23.11
N GLN A 67 8.35 -3.90 23.49
CA GLN A 67 8.82 -5.26 23.72
C GLN A 67 8.23 -6.24 22.70
N SER A 68 7.57 -5.72 21.65
CA SER A 68 7.03 -6.60 20.60
C SER A 68 8.15 -7.13 19.72
N TYR A 69 8.07 -8.42 19.41
CA TYR A 69 8.96 -9.07 18.45
C TYR A 69 8.37 -8.89 17.04
N GLU A 70 8.38 -7.67 16.53
CA GLU A 70 7.95 -7.42 15.18
C GLU A 70 9.04 -7.80 14.20
N TYR A 71 8.70 -8.71 13.29
CA TYR A 71 9.61 -9.11 12.22
C TYR A 71 9.37 -8.25 10.99
N THR A 72 10.40 -7.54 10.57
CA THR A 72 10.39 -6.89 9.25
C THR A 72 11.05 -7.84 8.26
N PRO A 73 10.31 -8.44 7.33
CA PRO A 73 10.91 -9.31 6.32
C PRO A 73 11.82 -8.47 5.41
N ILE A 74 13.07 -8.92 5.23
CA ILE A 74 14.00 -8.31 4.27
C ILE A 74 13.60 -8.73 2.86
N PHE A 75 13.32 -10.00 2.65
CA PHE A 75 12.72 -10.59 1.45
C PHE A 75 11.97 -11.85 1.83
N ARG A 76 11.04 -12.28 0.99
CA ARG A 76 10.26 -13.50 1.21
C ARG A 76 9.91 -14.20 -0.09
N TYR A 77 9.54 -15.46 0.02
CA TYR A 77 9.36 -16.33 -1.14
C TYR A 77 8.35 -15.81 -2.16
N ALA A 78 7.25 -15.20 -1.72
CA ALA A 78 6.27 -14.58 -2.62
C ALA A 78 6.88 -13.48 -3.50
N GLU A 79 7.83 -12.69 -2.99
CA GLU A 79 8.56 -11.71 -3.80
C GLU A 79 9.40 -12.37 -4.87
N VAL A 80 10.09 -13.47 -4.53
CA VAL A 80 10.91 -14.25 -5.48
C VAL A 80 10.03 -14.82 -6.59
N LEU A 81 8.90 -15.45 -6.24
CA LEU A 81 7.98 -16.04 -7.22
C LEU A 81 7.42 -15.00 -8.20
N LEU A 82 6.95 -13.86 -7.68
CA LEU A 82 6.40 -12.79 -8.51
C LEU A 82 7.49 -12.09 -9.34
N SER A 83 8.70 -11.95 -8.81
CA SER A 83 9.83 -11.39 -9.56
C SER A 83 10.28 -12.33 -10.67
N TYR A 84 10.26 -13.64 -10.43
CA TYR A 84 10.60 -14.64 -11.45
C TYR A 84 9.60 -14.62 -12.60
N LEU A 85 8.30 -14.63 -12.31
CA LEU A 85 7.29 -14.55 -13.36
C LEU A 85 7.40 -13.23 -14.16
N GLU A 86 7.62 -12.11 -13.47
CA GLU A 86 7.85 -10.82 -14.13
C GLU A 86 9.05 -10.89 -15.07
N ALA A 87 10.18 -11.40 -14.61
CA ALA A 87 11.40 -11.50 -15.40
C ALA A 87 11.21 -12.37 -16.64
N VAL A 88 10.55 -13.52 -16.53
CA VAL A 88 10.25 -14.39 -17.66
C VAL A 88 9.32 -13.69 -18.65
N ASN A 89 8.25 -13.04 -18.16
CA ASN A 89 7.30 -12.34 -19.01
C ASN A 89 7.96 -11.18 -19.79
N GLU A 90 8.91 -10.46 -19.18
CA GLU A 90 9.59 -9.34 -19.85
C GLU A 90 10.68 -9.83 -20.82
N ALA A 91 11.41 -10.88 -20.47
CA ALA A 91 12.54 -11.37 -21.28
C ALA A 91 12.09 -12.31 -22.40
N SER A 92 11.08 -13.14 -22.18
CA SER A 92 10.63 -14.19 -23.11
C SER A 92 9.14 -14.50 -22.89
N PRO A 93 8.23 -13.65 -23.37
CA PRO A 93 6.79 -13.80 -23.13
C PRO A 93 6.22 -15.17 -23.56
N SER A 94 6.78 -15.75 -24.62
CA SER A 94 6.38 -17.09 -25.11
C SER A 94 6.74 -18.24 -24.15
N SER A 95 7.60 -17.98 -23.16
CA SER A 95 7.96 -18.95 -22.12
C SER A 95 6.99 -18.93 -20.92
N VAL A 96 6.04 -18.01 -20.89
CA VAL A 96 4.97 -18.04 -19.91
C VAL A 96 4.01 -19.17 -20.24
N THR A 97 3.92 -20.13 -19.34
CA THR A 97 3.08 -21.34 -19.47
C THR A 97 2.18 -21.48 -18.25
N GLN A 98 1.14 -22.33 -18.36
CA GLN A 98 0.29 -22.63 -17.20
C GLN A 98 1.11 -23.17 -16.02
N ALA A 99 2.06 -24.06 -16.28
CA ALA A 99 2.94 -24.60 -15.25
C ALA A 99 3.77 -23.51 -14.54
N LEU A 100 4.22 -22.49 -15.28
CA LEU A 100 4.91 -21.35 -14.68
C LEU A 100 3.95 -20.49 -13.85
N LEU A 101 2.73 -20.25 -14.32
CA LEU A 101 1.72 -19.53 -13.54
C LEU A 101 1.40 -20.27 -12.24
N ASP A 102 1.24 -21.60 -12.29
CA ASP A 102 0.92 -22.42 -11.14
C ASP A 102 2.06 -22.43 -10.11
N LEU A 103 3.32 -22.46 -10.59
CA LEU A 103 4.50 -22.39 -9.73
C LEU A 103 4.71 -21.01 -9.07
N THR A 104 4.13 -19.96 -9.62
CA THR A 104 4.44 -18.58 -9.23
C THR A 104 3.22 -17.84 -8.70
N ILE A 105 2.53 -17.09 -9.55
CA ILE A 105 1.41 -16.22 -9.15
C ILE A 105 0.24 -17.00 -8.57
N ASN A 106 -0.03 -18.22 -9.07
CA ASN A 106 -1.12 -19.05 -8.57
C ASN A 106 -0.81 -19.65 -7.19
N ASP A 107 0.44 -19.99 -6.90
CA ASP A 107 0.87 -20.42 -5.56
C ASP A 107 0.64 -19.30 -4.51
N VAL A 108 0.98 -18.05 -4.85
CA VAL A 108 0.70 -16.89 -4.01
C VAL A 108 -0.80 -16.70 -3.79
N ARG A 109 -1.62 -16.91 -4.82
CA ARG A 109 -3.08 -16.75 -4.75
C ARG A 109 -3.76 -17.87 -4.01
N ASP A 110 -3.32 -19.13 -4.20
CA ASP A 110 -3.86 -20.31 -3.51
C ASP A 110 -3.71 -20.20 -1.99
N ARG A 111 -2.58 -19.73 -1.51
CA ARG A 111 -2.32 -19.48 -0.08
C ARG A 111 -3.43 -18.66 0.60
N VAL A 112 -4.10 -17.80 -0.14
CA VAL A 112 -5.17 -16.92 0.38
C VAL A 112 -6.55 -17.26 -0.17
N GLY A 113 -6.71 -18.41 -0.80
CA GLY A 113 -7.97 -18.92 -1.31
C GLY A 113 -8.53 -18.13 -2.50
N LEU A 114 -7.68 -17.45 -3.26
CA LEU A 114 -8.09 -16.78 -4.48
C LEU A 114 -8.07 -17.74 -5.68
N PRO A 115 -9.00 -17.61 -6.64
CA PRO A 115 -9.00 -18.43 -7.82
C PRO A 115 -7.70 -18.25 -8.62
N PRO A 116 -7.13 -19.34 -9.17
CA PRO A 116 -5.93 -19.27 -9.99
C PRO A 116 -6.19 -18.53 -11.31
N TYR A 117 -5.17 -17.95 -11.87
CA TYR A 117 -5.16 -17.47 -13.24
C TYR A 117 -4.91 -18.63 -14.22
N SER A 118 -5.58 -18.60 -15.36
CA SER A 118 -5.32 -19.50 -16.49
C SER A 118 -4.60 -18.76 -17.62
N MET A 119 -4.00 -19.50 -18.55
CA MET A 119 -3.43 -18.91 -19.77
C MET A 119 -4.48 -18.24 -20.67
N VAL A 120 -5.75 -18.57 -20.48
CA VAL A 120 -6.86 -17.89 -21.17
C VAL A 120 -7.08 -16.49 -20.56
N ASP A 121 -7.01 -16.38 -19.22
CA ASP A 121 -7.13 -15.10 -18.51
C ASP A 121 -5.92 -14.20 -18.79
N LEU A 122 -4.73 -14.80 -18.92
CA LEU A 122 -3.46 -14.11 -19.12
C LEU A 122 -2.94 -14.31 -20.56
N SER A 123 -3.74 -13.91 -21.53
CA SER A 123 -3.55 -14.22 -22.97
C SER A 123 -2.48 -13.37 -23.68
N SER A 124 -1.90 -12.38 -23.02
CA SER A 124 -0.85 -11.53 -23.62
C SER A 124 0.17 -11.08 -22.57
N GLN A 125 1.36 -10.67 -23.05
CA GLN A 125 2.43 -10.13 -22.21
C GLN A 125 1.94 -8.98 -21.32
N ASP A 126 1.16 -8.07 -21.85
CA ASP A 126 0.68 -6.90 -21.12
C ASP A 126 -0.31 -7.31 -20.02
N ILE A 127 -1.19 -8.28 -20.30
CA ILE A 127 -2.15 -8.79 -19.31
C ILE A 127 -1.39 -9.52 -18.17
N VAL A 128 -0.38 -10.33 -18.50
CA VAL A 128 0.49 -10.96 -17.48
C VAL A 128 1.19 -9.89 -16.65
N ARG A 129 1.76 -8.86 -17.30
CA ARG A 129 2.43 -7.74 -16.63
C ARG A 129 1.52 -7.06 -15.62
N GLU A 130 0.31 -6.71 -16.02
CA GLU A 130 -0.66 -6.07 -15.14
C GLU A 130 -1.10 -6.98 -13.99
N ALA A 131 -1.30 -8.27 -14.25
CA ALA A 131 -1.63 -9.25 -13.22
C ALA A 131 -0.50 -9.36 -12.16
N VAL A 132 0.75 -9.47 -12.60
CA VAL A 132 1.91 -9.52 -11.70
C VAL A 132 2.07 -8.23 -10.91
N ARG A 133 1.96 -7.07 -11.55
CA ARG A 133 2.04 -5.76 -10.89
C ARG A 133 0.96 -5.58 -9.84
N LYS A 134 -0.27 -6.01 -10.15
CA LYS A 134 -1.39 -6.01 -9.21
C LYS A 134 -1.14 -6.94 -8.04
N GLU A 135 -0.69 -8.17 -8.31
CA GLU A 135 -0.41 -9.16 -7.27
C GLU A 135 0.72 -8.70 -6.35
N ARG A 136 1.82 -8.17 -6.90
CA ARG A 136 2.90 -7.56 -6.13
C ARG A 136 2.40 -6.44 -5.23
N ARG A 137 1.58 -5.54 -5.76
CA ARG A 137 1.03 -4.42 -4.99
C ARG A 137 0.24 -4.88 -3.76
N VAL A 138 -0.55 -5.93 -3.90
CA VAL A 138 -1.42 -6.44 -2.83
C VAL A 138 -0.63 -7.31 -1.86
N GLU A 139 0.15 -8.25 -2.40
CA GLU A 139 0.89 -9.24 -1.61
C GLU A 139 2.02 -8.59 -0.79
N LEU A 140 2.74 -7.64 -1.38
CA LEU A 140 3.90 -6.99 -0.78
C LEU A 140 3.56 -5.62 -0.15
N ALA A 141 2.26 -5.36 0.08
CA ALA A 141 1.82 -4.13 0.73
C ALA A 141 2.50 -3.96 2.09
N PHE A 142 2.96 -2.74 2.39
CA PHE A 142 3.67 -2.35 3.61
C PHE A 142 5.05 -3.00 3.83
N GLU A 143 5.66 -3.57 2.77
CA GLU A 143 7.01 -4.14 2.82
C GLU A 143 8.08 -3.23 2.19
N GLY A 144 7.76 -1.97 1.92
CA GLY A 144 8.70 -0.98 1.39
C GLY A 144 9.00 -1.07 -0.11
N LEU A 145 8.46 -2.08 -0.82
CA LEU A 145 8.82 -2.39 -2.21
C LEU A 145 8.09 -1.52 -3.24
N ARG A 146 6.89 -1.01 -2.92
CA ARG A 146 6.02 -0.35 -3.91
C ARG A 146 6.65 0.84 -4.61
N TYR A 147 7.37 1.69 -3.88
CA TYR A 147 8.01 2.87 -4.46
C TYR A 147 9.06 2.48 -5.51
N PHE A 148 9.92 1.52 -5.17
CA PHE A 148 10.93 1.00 -6.09
C PHE A 148 10.31 0.31 -7.30
N ASP A 149 9.21 -0.43 -7.13
CA ASP A 149 8.48 -1.04 -8.24
C ASP A 149 7.98 0.00 -9.23
N ILE A 150 7.31 1.08 -8.78
CA ILE A 150 6.82 2.12 -9.69
C ILE A 150 7.96 2.92 -10.37
N LEU A 151 9.09 3.10 -9.70
CA LEU A 151 10.27 3.73 -10.33
C LEU A 151 10.86 2.85 -11.44
N ARG A 152 11.07 1.56 -11.18
CA ARG A 152 11.65 0.64 -12.17
C ARG A 152 10.70 0.34 -13.34
N TRP A 153 9.39 0.39 -13.12
CA TRP A 153 8.37 0.26 -14.17
C TRP A 153 8.17 1.55 -14.99
N GLY A 154 8.77 2.66 -14.58
CA GLY A 154 8.62 3.96 -15.23
C GLY A 154 7.23 4.60 -15.09
N THR A 155 6.43 4.15 -14.12
CA THR A 155 5.04 4.59 -13.92
C THR A 155 4.88 5.66 -12.84
N ALA A 156 5.99 6.18 -12.32
CA ALA A 156 5.98 7.12 -11.20
C ALA A 156 5.27 8.44 -11.52
N SER A 157 5.47 8.97 -12.73
CA SER A 157 4.81 10.21 -13.16
C SER A 157 3.28 10.08 -13.21
N GLU A 158 2.79 8.93 -13.64
CA GLU A 158 1.36 8.64 -13.70
C GLU A 158 0.76 8.40 -12.30
N LEU A 159 1.46 7.62 -11.48
CA LEU A 159 0.93 7.12 -10.20
C LEU A 159 1.16 8.05 -9.01
N LEU A 160 2.05 9.03 -9.12
CA LEU A 160 2.39 9.92 -8.00
C LEU A 160 1.93 11.37 -8.20
N ASN A 161 1.64 11.82 -9.44
CA ASN A 161 1.21 13.19 -9.71
C ASN A 161 -0.30 13.36 -9.52
N HIS A 162 -0.79 13.08 -8.33
CA HIS A 162 -2.20 13.32 -7.99
C HIS A 162 -2.38 13.57 -6.50
N THR A 163 -3.59 14.00 -6.14
CA THR A 163 -4.00 14.13 -4.76
C THR A 163 -4.42 12.75 -4.22
N PHE A 164 -3.78 12.32 -3.14
CA PHE A 164 -4.12 11.08 -2.45
C PHE A 164 -5.29 11.30 -1.50
N THR A 165 -6.27 10.44 -1.61
CA THR A 165 -7.47 10.47 -0.77
C THR A 165 -7.48 9.31 0.21
N GLY A 166 -8.04 9.55 1.38
CA GLY A 166 -8.26 8.56 2.43
C GLY A 166 -9.68 8.03 2.44
N VAL A 167 -10.20 7.81 3.65
CA VAL A 167 -11.57 7.34 3.83
C VAL A 167 -12.60 8.37 3.36
N LYS A 168 -13.75 7.89 2.93
CA LYS A 168 -14.93 8.71 2.74
C LYS A 168 -15.48 9.09 4.09
N LEU A 169 -15.64 10.37 4.36
CA LEU A 169 -16.01 10.86 5.69
C LEU A 169 -17.49 10.68 5.99
N SER A 170 -18.35 10.83 4.99
CA SER A 170 -19.80 10.69 5.12
C SER A 170 -20.43 10.41 3.77
N ASP A 171 -21.63 9.83 3.77
CA ASP A 171 -22.51 9.78 2.60
C ASP A 171 -23.43 11.01 2.54
N ASN A 172 -23.46 11.83 3.60
CA ASN A 172 -24.23 13.07 3.64
C ASN A 172 -23.35 14.26 3.18
N PRO A 173 -23.69 14.94 2.08
CA PRO A 173 -22.94 16.09 1.57
C PRO A 173 -22.89 17.28 2.54
N ASP A 174 -23.79 17.34 3.50
CA ASP A 174 -23.83 18.40 4.51
C ASP A 174 -22.89 18.12 5.70
N ASP A 175 -22.36 16.92 5.82
CA ASP A 175 -21.51 16.49 6.93
C ASP A 175 -20.03 16.85 6.70
N ARG A 176 -19.78 18.05 6.26
CA ARG A 176 -18.41 18.59 6.06
C ARG A 176 -17.69 18.90 7.37
N ASN A 177 -18.41 18.86 8.47
CA ASN A 177 -17.91 19.15 9.81
C ASN A 177 -17.50 17.87 10.55
N TYR A 178 -16.79 16.97 9.87
CA TYR A 178 -16.25 15.80 10.55
C TYR A 178 -15.31 16.22 11.69
N ARG A 179 -15.71 15.90 12.91
CA ARG A 179 -15.11 16.43 14.15
C ARG A 179 -13.70 15.93 14.46
N GLY A 180 -13.14 15.04 13.66
CA GLY A 180 -11.82 14.49 13.91
C GLY A 180 -10.67 15.27 13.31
N ALA A 181 -10.93 16.10 12.34
CA ALA A 181 -9.86 16.52 11.48
C ALA A 181 -9.07 17.73 11.96
N GLY A 182 -9.55 18.58 12.84
CA GLY A 182 -8.91 19.89 13.02
C GLY A 182 -8.61 20.57 11.68
N SER A 183 -9.21 20.06 10.60
CA SER A 183 -8.97 20.44 9.23
C SER A 183 -10.13 21.30 8.75
N THR A 184 -9.75 22.38 8.15
CA THR A 184 -10.61 23.25 7.38
C THR A 184 -11.35 22.45 6.29
N ALA A 185 -12.56 22.85 5.93
CA ALA A 185 -13.39 22.28 4.86
C ALA A 185 -12.68 22.11 3.50
N SER A 186 -11.48 22.63 3.36
CA SER A 186 -10.62 22.53 2.17
C SER A 186 -9.91 21.17 2.01
N ALA A 187 -9.99 20.28 3.00
CA ALA A 187 -9.30 18.98 2.96
C ALA A 187 -10.18 17.83 2.48
N VAL A 188 -11.36 18.10 1.93
CA VAL A 188 -12.31 17.10 1.44
C VAL A 188 -12.63 17.38 -0.01
N ASP A 189 -12.64 16.34 -0.85
CA ASP A 189 -13.05 16.47 -2.25
C ASP A 189 -14.58 16.56 -2.41
N GLU A 190 -15.04 16.70 -3.64
CA GLU A 190 -16.47 16.81 -3.98
C GLU A 190 -17.28 15.56 -3.58
N ASN A 191 -16.62 14.41 -3.49
CA ASN A 191 -17.19 13.10 -3.10
C ASN A 191 -17.03 12.79 -1.62
N LEU A 192 -16.60 13.75 -0.80
CA LEU A 192 -16.38 13.64 0.63
C LEU A 192 -15.25 12.68 1.05
N TYR A 193 -14.32 12.42 0.15
CA TYR A 193 -13.07 11.74 0.51
C TYR A 193 -12.08 12.75 1.09
N TYR A 194 -11.44 12.36 2.18
CA TYR A 194 -10.40 13.18 2.78
C TYR A 194 -9.15 13.24 1.90
N GLN A 195 -8.73 14.44 1.55
CA GLN A 195 -7.49 14.68 0.78
C GLN A 195 -6.34 14.89 1.76
N PHE A 196 -5.44 13.93 1.86
CA PHE A 196 -4.38 14.00 2.86
C PHE A 196 -3.02 14.44 2.30
N GLU A 197 -2.78 14.25 1.02
CA GLU A 197 -1.50 14.59 0.41
C GLU A 197 -1.65 14.86 -1.09
N LYS A 198 -1.14 15.98 -1.55
CA LYS A 198 -0.89 16.23 -2.98
C LYS A 198 0.59 15.97 -3.25
N ARG A 199 0.88 15.00 -4.10
CA ARG A 199 2.24 14.71 -4.53
C ARG A 199 2.52 15.31 -5.89
N GLU A 200 3.77 15.75 -6.03
CA GLU A 200 4.34 16.21 -7.29
C GLU A 200 5.63 15.45 -7.51
N TRP A 201 5.66 14.65 -8.56
CA TRP A 201 6.83 13.87 -8.95
C TRP A 201 7.38 14.42 -10.26
N ALA A 202 8.67 14.66 -10.30
CA ALA A 202 9.39 15.08 -11.50
C ALA A 202 10.46 14.03 -11.86
N PRO A 203 10.91 13.96 -13.14
CA PRO A 203 11.87 12.94 -13.58
C PRO A 203 13.14 12.85 -12.74
N TYR A 204 13.62 13.95 -12.17
CA TYR A 204 14.80 13.95 -11.31
C TYR A 204 14.57 13.19 -9.98
N ASN A 205 13.33 13.09 -9.50
CA ASN A 205 12.99 12.33 -8.29
C ASN A 205 13.23 10.80 -8.43
N ARG A 206 13.59 10.33 -9.62
CA ARG A 206 14.01 8.95 -9.84
C ARG A 206 15.26 8.60 -9.03
N TYR A 207 16.12 9.56 -8.79
CA TYR A 207 17.32 9.42 -8.00
C TYR A 207 17.19 10.22 -6.71
N PHE A 208 17.74 9.69 -5.62
CA PHE A 208 17.83 10.47 -4.39
C PHE A 208 18.93 11.53 -4.51
N PRO A 209 18.75 12.71 -3.92
CA PRO A 209 19.83 13.70 -3.85
C PRO A 209 21.00 13.16 -3.05
N ILE A 210 22.22 13.50 -3.48
CA ILE A 210 23.42 13.24 -2.67
C ILE A 210 23.35 14.15 -1.45
N PRO A 211 23.51 13.62 -0.21
CA PRO A 211 23.46 14.45 0.98
C PRO A 211 24.49 15.59 0.95
N GLN A 212 24.07 16.79 1.30
CA GLN A 212 24.94 17.98 1.28
C GLN A 212 26.20 17.80 2.16
N GLY A 213 26.08 17.06 3.26
CA GLY A 213 27.23 16.72 4.11
C GLY A 213 28.32 15.96 3.38
N ASP A 214 27.94 14.96 2.57
CA ASP A 214 28.88 14.16 1.80
C ASP A 214 29.57 15.00 0.70
N MET A 215 28.82 15.87 0.03
CA MET A 215 29.35 16.81 -0.96
C MET A 215 30.30 17.84 -0.34
N ASN A 216 30.06 18.23 0.90
CA ASN A 216 30.96 19.15 1.63
C ASN A 216 32.31 18.50 1.96
N ILE A 217 32.31 17.20 2.22
CA ILE A 217 33.51 16.40 2.50
C ILE A 217 34.26 16.06 1.20
N ASN A 218 33.55 15.52 0.22
CA ASN A 218 34.13 15.12 -1.06
C ASN A 218 33.71 16.08 -2.17
N LYS A 219 34.63 16.98 -2.55
CA LYS A 219 34.39 17.99 -3.60
C LYS A 219 34.31 17.43 -5.01
N ASN A 220 34.59 16.14 -5.22
CA ASN A 220 34.43 15.48 -6.52
C ASN A 220 33.00 14.94 -6.74
N LEU A 221 32.14 14.98 -5.72
CA LEU A 221 30.73 14.61 -5.88
C LEU A 221 30.00 15.74 -6.61
N ILE A 222 29.26 15.34 -7.62
CA ILE A 222 28.38 16.23 -8.39
C ILE A 222 26.95 15.80 -8.09
N GLN A 223 26.10 16.77 -7.69
CA GLN A 223 24.69 16.49 -7.41
C GLN A 223 23.95 15.97 -8.64
N ASN A 224 22.98 15.10 -8.42
CA ASN A 224 22.07 14.68 -9.48
C ASN A 224 21.31 15.87 -10.06
N ASP A 225 21.08 15.83 -11.37
CA ASP A 225 20.36 16.89 -12.08
C ASP A 225 18.97 17.13 -11.43
N GLY A 226 18.66 18.40 -11.21
CA GLY A 226 17.37 18.81 -10.66
C GLY A 226 17.35 19.05 -9.14
N TYR A 227 18.46 18.81 -8.42
CA TYR A 227 18.61 19.09 -6.98
C TYR A 227 19.60 20.22 -6.69
#